data_27a3d8fade7d567b2156e2a1608e1286
#
_entry.id   27a3d8fade7d567b2156e2a1608e1286
#
_cell.length_a   1.000
_cell.length_b   1.000
_cell.length_c   1.000
_cell.angle_alpha   90.00
_cell.angle_beta   90.00
_cell.angle_gamma   90.00
#
_symmetry.space_group_name_H-M   'P 1'
#
loop_
_entity.id
_entity.type
_entity.pdbx_description
1 polymer ?
#
loop_
_entity_poly.entity_id
_entity_poly.type
_entity_poly.pdbx_seq_one_letter_code
_entity_poly.pdbx_strand_id
1 'polypeptide(L)'
;MGNTIIEKIIKHNTGAAQVKPGDIVTVNVDRVMIHDIFIPFVADKFEEMGFKKLWDPDRVVLIYDHLVPASQLDDTRHFRVGDAFAARYGMKNVHRSDGICHQLMTEAGYVKPGDVVFGTDSHTTTYGCVGAFSSGIGYTEMASILGTGTMWIKVPETIKVVINGKLPEGVMSKDIILRLIGDLGADGATYRALEFSGTTVEDMSIASRMTIANMAIEAGAKCALFTPDGKTQEYCGVKLDDYQKSLIGDEDAVYMKTMVYRAEDFVPVMACPSQVDKIRPVSELSGTPIDRSEE
;
A
#
# COMPACT_ATOMS: atom_id res chain seq x y z
N MET A 1 11.32 -25.42 -0.54
CA MET A 1 10.23 -24.62 -1.15
C MET A 1 10.57 -23.18 -0.87
N GLY A 2 10.77 -22.42 -1.91
CA GLY A 2 11.12 -21.01 -1.83
C GLY A 2 9.98 -20.15 -1.33
N ASN A 3 10.28 -18.90 -1.00
CA ASN A 3 9.32 -17.95 -0.45
C ASN A 3 9.07 -16.80 -1.43
N THR A 4 7.86 -16.31 -1.48
CA THR A 4 7.49 -15.05 -2.11
C THR A 4 8.00 -13.86 -1.27
N ILE A 5 7.97 -12.64 -1.82
CA ILE A 5 8.39 -11.44 -1.06
C ILE A 5 7.61 -11.29 0.24
N ILE A 6 6.27 -11.46 0.19
CA ILE A 6 5.44 -11.33 1.39
C ILE A 6 5.77 -12.38 2.47
N GLU A 7 6.01 -13.62 2.06
CA GLU A 7 6.41 -14.69 3.00
C GLU A 7 7.74 -14.38 3.66
N LYS A 8 8.71 -13.82 2.91
CA LYS A 8 10.00 -13.39 3.47
C LYS A 8 9.84 -12.27 4.49
N ILE A 9 9.01 -11.27 4.18
CA ILE A 9 8.73 -10.16 5.12
C ILE A 9 8.11 -10.69 6.41
N ILE A 10 7.05 -11.50 6.30
CA ILE A 10 6.36 -12.04 7.47
C ILE A 10 7.27 -12.99 8.27
N LYS A 11 8.03 -13.84 7.58
CA LYS A 11 8.99 -14.74 8.22
C LYS A 11 10.05 -13.99 9.03
N HIS A 12 10.62 -12.94 8.44
CA HIS A 12 11.62 -12.09 9.13
C HIS A 12 11.00 -11.37 10.32
N ASN A 13 9.84 -10.76 10.14
CA ASN A 13 9.14 -9.98 11.16
C ASN A 13 8.72 -10.83 12.38
N THR A 14 8.26 -12.05 12.14
CA THR A 14 7.78 -12.97 13.19
C THR A 14 8.88 -13.84 13.79
N GLY A 15 10.02 -13.97 13.14
CA GLY A 15 11.08 -14.92 13.51
C GLY A 15 10.68 -16.39 13.29
N ALA A 16 9.58 -16.65 12.57
CA ALA A 16 9.09 -18.00 12.30
C ALA A 16 10.06 -18.76 11.39
N ALA A 17 10.25 -20.06 11.66
CA ALA A 17 11.11 -20.92 10.82
C ALA A 17 10.53 -21.09 9.41
N GLN A 18 9.21 -21.13 9.28
CA GLN A 18 8.46 -21.22 8.04
C GLN A 18 7.18 -20.40 8.13
N VAL A 19 6.75 -19.86 7.00
CA VAL A 19 5.48 -19.15 6.82
C VAL A 19 4.87 -19.66 5.52
N LYS A 20 3.57 -19.93 5.51
CA LYS A 20 2.85 -20.42 4.32
C LYS A 20 1.56 -19.63 4.14
N PRO A 21 1.07 -19.47 2.91
CA PRO A 21 -0.25 -18.93 2.66
C PRO A 21 -1.33 -19.65 3.47
N GLY A 22 -2.20 -18.90 4.12
CA GLY A 22 -3.26 -19.42 4.99
C GLY A 22 -2.90 -19.50 6.47
N ASP A 23 -1.62 -19.45 6.84
CA ASP A 23 -1.20 -19.42 8.25
C ASP A 23 -1.73 -18.14 8.91
N ILE A 24 -2.17 -18.27 10.17
CA ILE A 24 -2.53 -17.10 11.00
C ILE A 24 -1.32 -16.79 11.88
N VAL A 25 -0.78 -15.60 11.75
CA VAL A 25 0.41 -15.16 12.47
C VAL A 25 0.18 -13.79 13.11
N THR A 26 0.89 -13.52 14.19
CA THR A 26 0.93 -12.18 14.79
C THR A 26 2.21 -11.49 14.36
N VAL A 27 2.07 -10.40 13.61
CA VAL A 27 3.20 -9.57 13.16
C VAL A 27 3.44 -8.41 14.12
N ASN A 28 4.70 -8.01 14.24
CA ASN A 28 5.10 -6.78 14.89
C ASN A 28 4.91 -5.63 13.91
N VAL A 29 4.33 -4.52 14.36
CA VAL A 29 4.07 -3.37 13.50
C VAL A 29 5.25 -2.40 13.56
N ASP A 30 5.82 -2.07 12.40
CA ASP A 30 6.95 -1.14 12.32
C ASP A 30 6.48 0.31 12.31
N ARG A 31 5.36 0.58 11.66
CA ARG A 31 4.80 1.92 11.54
C ARG A 31 3.28 1.88 11.34
N VAL A 32 2.59 2.91 11.81
CA VAL A 32 1.19 3.15 11.45
C VAL A 32 0.97 4.56 10.95
N MET A 33 0.02 4.69 10.02
CA MET A 33 -0.48 5.96 9.52
C MET A 33 -1.96 6.10 9.87
N ILE A 34 -2.35 7.25 10.42
CA ILE A 34 -3.73 7.60 10.71
C ILE A 34 -4.01 8.92 9.99
N HIS A 35 -5.08 8.98 9.20
CA HIS A 35 -5.50 10.24 8.60
C HIS A 35 -6.66 10.90 9.37
N ASP A 36 -6.94 12.13 9.05
CA ASP A 36 -7.86 13.01 9.79
C ASP A 36 -9.29 12.49 9.88
N ILE A 37 -9.83 11.82 8.86
CA ILE A 37 -11.20 11.28 8.92
C ILE A 37 -11.35 10.24 10.05
N PHE A 38 -10.34 9.36 10.21
CA PHE A 38 -10.45 8.21 11.10
C PHE A 38 -9.95 8.47 12.52
N ILE A 39 -9.15 9.52 12.77
CA ILE A 39 -8.57 9.75 14.11
C ILE A 39 -9.61 9.86 15.23
N PRO A 40 -10.81 10.47 15.06
CA PRO A 40 -11.80 10.46 16.13
C PRO A 40 -12.27 9.06 16.50
N PHE A 41 -12.52 8.21 15.52
CA PHE A 41 -12.98 6.84 15.75
C PHE A 41 -11.90 5.96 16.37
N VAL A 42 -10.65 6.15 15.95
CA VAL A 42 -9.48 5.46 16.53
C VAL A 42 -9.32 5.87 17.99
N ALA A 43 -9.41 7.17 18.30
CA ALA A 43 -9.24 7.71 19.65
C ALA A 43 -10.34 7.16 20.60
N ASP A 44 -11.59 7.21 20.17
CA ASP A 44 -12.72 6.68 20.95
C ASP A 44 -12.54 5.19 21.22
N LYS A 45 -12.19 4.40 20.21
CA LYS A 45 -11.98 2.96 20.34
C LYS A 45 -10.77 2.61 21.21
N PHE A 46 -9.68 3.37 21.10
CA PHE A 46 -8.50 3.21 21.93
C PHE A 46 -8.82 3.41 23.43
N GLU A 47 -9.61 4.42 23.76
CA GLU A 47 -10.04 4.68 25.13
C GLU A 47 -11.05 3.61 25.62
N GLU A 48 -12.01 3.18 24.78
CA GLU A 48 -12.96 2.10 25.08
C GLU A 48 -12.23 0.78 25.40
N MET A 49 -11.17 0.45 24.67
CA MET A 49 -10.33 -0.71 24.96
C MET A 49 -9.51 -0.59 26.24
N GLY A 50 -9.53 0.57 26.89
CA GLY A 50 -8.89 0.82 28.19
C GLY A 50 -7.39 1.07 28.11
N PHE A 51 -6.82 1.26 26.94
CA PHE A 51 -5.41 1.60 26.78
C PHE A 51 -5.08 2.97 27.40
N LYS A 52 -3.92 3.08 28.05
CA LYS A 52 -3.47 4.30 28.75
C LYS A 52 -2.24 4.94 28.12
N LYS A 53 -1.56 4.24 27.23
CA LYS A 53 -0.37 4.70 26.51
C LYS A 53 -0.30 4.03 25.14
N LEU A 54 0.32 4.71 24.20
CA LEU A 54 0.71 4.11 22.92
C LEU A 54 1.85 3.12 23.15
N TRP A 55 1.90 2.07 22.33
CA TRP A 55 3.02 1.11 22.37
C TRP A 55 4.34 1.81 22.03
N ASP A 56 4.35 2.70 21.05
CA ASP A 56 5.49 3.53 20.67
C ASP A 56 4.99 4.80 19.93
N PRO A 57 4.99 5.98 20.60
CA PRO A 57 4.53 7.23 19.99
C PRO A 57 5.34 7.67 18.75
N ASP A 58 6.61 7.25 18.65
CA ASP A 58 7.48 7.61 17.52
C ASP A 58 7.17 6.81 16.26
N ARG A 59 6.42 5.72 16.40
CA ARG A 59 5.98 4.87 15.28
C ARG A 59 4.58 5.20 14.76
N VAL A 60 3.91 6.18 15.34
CA VAL A 60 2.58 6.61 14.92
C VAL A 60 2.71 7.92 14.15
N VAL A 61 2.18 7.95 12.93
CA VAL A 61 2.14 9.13 12.06
C VAL A 61 0.69 9.54 11.87
N LEU A 62 0.35 10.77 12.27
CA LEU A 62 -0.96 11.40 12.06
C LEU A 62 -0.85 12.42 10.94
N ILE A 63 -1.67 12.29 9.92
CA ILE A 63 -1.63 13.16 8.74
C ILE A 63 -3.03 13.73 8.48
N TYR A 64 -3.09 15.04 8.33
CA TYR A 64 -4.30 15.77 7.95
C TYR A 64 -4.22 16.09 6.45
N ASP A 65 -4.95 15.34 5.63
CA ASP A 65 -4.92 15.49 4.17
C ASP A 65 -6.28 15.28 3.49
N HIS A 66 -7.19 14.48 4.08
CA HIS A 66 -8.49 14.19 3.50
C HIS A 66 -9.50 15.32 3.72
N LEU A 67 -9.41 16.03 4.85
CA LEU A 67 -10.29 17.14 5.22
C LEU A 67 -9.57 18.51 5.16
N VAL A 68 -8.42 18.57 4.52
CA VAL A 68 -7.62 19.79 4.40
C VAL A 68 -7.58 20.27 2.94
N PRO A 69 -8.00 21.53 2.68
CA PRO A 69 -8.60 22.50 3.62
C PRO A 69 -10.00 22.06 4.06
N ALA A 70 -10.37 22.39 5.31
CA ALA A 70 -11.69 22.08 5.83
C ALA A 70 -12.78 22.68 4.94
N SER A 71 -13.74 21.85 4.51
CA SER A 71 -14.85 22.29 3.67
C SER A 71 -16.07 22.74 4.45
N GLN A 72 -16.18 22.30 5.71
CA GLN A 72 -17.26 22.60 6.62
C GLN A 72 -16.77 22.65 8.07
N LEU A 73 -17.60 23.23 8.97
CA LEU A 73 -17.21 23.42 10.36
C LEU A 73 -16.95 22.10 11.11
N ASP A 74 -17.69 21.04 10.76
CA ASP A 74 -17.53 19.72 11.40
C ASP A 74 -16.15 19.10 11.10
N ASP A 75 -15.54 19.38 9.95
CA ASP A 75 -14.19 18.90 9.63
C ASP A 75 -13.18 19.34 10.69
N THR A 76 -13.34 20.55 11.25
CA THR A 76 -12.47 21.08 12.30
C THR A 76 -12.53 20.30 13.62
N ARG A 77 -13.60 19.52 13.84
CA ARG A 77 -13.71 18.63 15.02
C ARG A 77 -12.67 17.51 14.92
N HIS A 78 -12.47 16.95 13.73
CA HIS A 78 -11.49 15.90 13.49
C HIS A 78 -10.09 16.39 13.87
N PHE A 79 -9.73 17.61 13.43
CA PHE A 79 -8.42 18.19 13.76
C PHE A 79 -8.23 18.41 15.27
N ARG A 80 -9.27 18.93 15.96
CA ARG A 80 -9.21 19.13 17.40
C ARG A 80 -9.05 17.82 18.18
N VAL A 81 -9.75 16.76 17.78
CA VAL A 81 -9.63 15.45 18.40
C VAL A 81 -8.24 14.88 18.15
N GLY A 82 -7.75 14.95 16.89
CA GLY A 82 -6.42 14.46 16.54
C GLY A 82 -5.31 15.19 17.30
N ASP A 83 -5.38 16.52 17.38
CA ASP A 83 -4.40 17.33 18.13
C ASP A 83 -4.43 17.01 19.63
N ALA A 84 -5.61 16.87 20.21
CA ALA A 84 -5.74 16.49 21.62
C ALA A 84 -5.21 15.09 21.90
N PHE A 85 -5.49 14.12 21.01
CA PHE A 85 -4.99 12.75 21.11
C PHE A 85 -3.45 12.74 20.97
N ALA A 86 -2.91 13.42 19.98
CA ALA A 86 -1.47 13.51 19.76
C ALA A 86 -0.74 14.13 20.97
N ALA A 87 -1.26 15.23 21.50
CA ALA A 87 -0.70 15.89 22.68
C ALA A 87 -0.77 15.00 23.93
N ARG A 88 -1.92 14.33 24.16
CA ARG A 88 -2.13 13.47 25.33
C ARG A 88 -1.20 12.26 25.36
N TYR A 89 -0.94 11.67 24.20
CA TYR A 89 -0.16 10.43 24.09
C TYR A 89 1.27 10.64 23.57
N GLY A 90 1.69 11.90 23.41
CA GLY A 90 3.08 12.24 23.10
C GLY A 90 3.51 11.92 21.67
N MET A 91 2.58 11.93 20.72
CA MET A 91 2.90 11.72 19.30
C MET A 91 3.72 12.90 18.75
N LYS A 92 4.81 12.60 18.04
CA LYS A 92 5.71 13.61 17.47
C LYS A 92 5.48 13.83 15.96
N ASN A 93 5.04 12.78 15.27
CA ASN A 93 4.89 12.78 13.83
C ASN A 93 3.44 13.20 13.47
N VAL A 94 3.19 14.51 13.48
CA VAL A 94 1.88 15.09 13.16
C VAL A 94 2.03 16.10 12.03
N HIS A 95 1.41 15.81 10.90
CA HIS A 95 1.49 16.58 9.65
C HIS A 95 0.13 17.23 9.35
N ARG A 96 0.09 18.54 9.15
CA ARG A 96 -1.16 19.29 8.99
C ARG A 96 -1.46 19.81 7.59
N SER A 97 -0.43 19.99 6.78
CA SER A 97 -0.56 20.53 5.41
C SER A 97 0.70 20.22 4.59
N ASP A 98 1.39 19.15 4.94
CA ASP A 98 2.70 18.84 4.36
C ASP A 98 2.59 18.01 3.08
N GLY A 99 1.41 17.44 2.81
CA GLY A 99 1.14 16.67 1.61
C GLY A 99 0.14 15.53 1.83
N ILE A 100 -0.08 14.76 0.78
CA ILE A 100 -0.94 13.58 0.75
C ILE A 100 -0.28 12.46 1.58
N CYS A 101 -1.06 11.77 2.41
CA CYS A 101 -0.56 10.78 3.38
C CYS A 101 0.32 9.71 2.74
N HIS A 102 -0.11 9.13 1.63
CA HIS A 102 0.62 8.04 0.99
C HIS A 102 1.98 8.48 0.44
N GLN A 103 2.05 9.69 -0.10
CA GLN A 103 3.30 10.24 -0.61
C GLN A 103 4.22 10.65 0.55
N LEU A 104 3.67 11.36 1.53
CA LEU A 104 4.42 11.83 2.69
C LEU A 104 5.05 10.69 3.49
N MET A 105 4.34 9.57 3.67
CA MET A 105 4.87 8.41 4.38
C MET A 105 6.15 7.85 3.76
N THR A 106 6.24 7.86 2.45
CA THR A 106 7.43 7.37 1.73
C THR A 106 8.51 8.45 1.62
N GLU A 107 8.17 9.69 1.26
CA GLU A 107 9.12 10.79 1.07
C GLU A 107 9.79 11.24 2.37
N ALA A 108 9.06 11.25 3.48
CA ALA A 108 9.61 11.60 4.79
C ALA A 108 10.39 10.44 5.46
N GLY A 109 10.54 9.29 4.77
CA GLY A 109 11.32 8.15 5.26
C GLY A 109 10.68 7.40 6.41
N TYR A 110 9.36 7.52 6.59
CA TYR A 110 8.62 6.76 7.59
C TYR A 110 8.51 5.28 7.25
N VAL A 111 8.62 4.93 5.98
CA VAL A 111 8.53 3.55 5.49
C VAL A 111 9.86 3.13 4.86
N LYS A 112 10.30 1.92 5.19
CA LYS A 112 11.52 1.32 4.66
C LYS A 112 11.23 -0.03 4.01
N PRO A 113 12.07 -0.49 3.09
CA PRO A 113 11.97 -1.84 2.54
C PRO A 113 11.93 -2.90 3.63
N GLY A 114 10.95 -3.80 3.54
CA GLY A 114 10.76 -4.89 4.50
C GLY A 114 9.96 -4.56 5.75
N ASP A 115 9.55 -3.30 5.94
CA ASP A 115 8.69 -2.91 7.06
C ASP A 115 7.28 -3.53 6.93
N VAL A 116 6.63 -3.70 8.08
CA VAL A 116 5.21 -4.04 8.22
C VAL A 116 4.45 -2.80 8.66
N VAL A 117 3.63 -2.24 7.76
CA VAL A 117 2.97 -0.95 7.93
C VAL A 117 1.46 -1.07 7.77
N PHE A 118 0.71 -0.47 8.67
CA PHE A 118 -0.74 -0.38 8.55
C PHE A 118 -1.21 1.07 8.54
N GLY A 119 -2.28 1.33 7.79
CA GLY A 119 -2.91 2.65 7.74
C GLY A 119 -4.42 2.57 7.83
N THR A 120 -5.07 3.67 8.20
CA THR A 120 -6.53 3.77 8.24
C THR A 120 -7.16 3.99 6.87
N ASP A 121 -6.33 4.18 5.85
CA ASP A 121 -6.76 4.32 4.46
C ASP A 121 -6.58 3.02 3.67
N SER A 122 -7.51 2.71 2.76
CA SER A 122 -7.47 1.50 1.94
C SER A 122 -6.27 1.46 1.00
N HIS A 123 -5.82 2.62 0.49
CA HIS A 123 -4.67 2.76 -0.40
C HIS A 123 -3.31 2.72 0.32
N THR A 124 -3.28 2.33 1.59
CA THR A 124 -2.03 2.05 2.32
C THR A 124 -1.16 0.99 1.61
N THR A 125 -1.72 0.20 0.68
CA THR A 125 -0.98 -0.68 -0.23
C THR A 125 0.14 0.03 -1.00
N THR A 126 0.08 1.35 -1.12
CA THR A 126 1.04 2.22 -1.82
C THR A 126 2.49 1.97 -1.42
N TYR A 127 2.76 1.70 -0.14
CA TYR A 127 4.14 1.58 0.36
C TYR A 127 4.86 0.31 -0.10
N GLY A 128 4.13 -0.62 -0.73
CA GLY A 128 4.76 -1.74 -1.41
C GLY A 128 5.65 -1.33 -2.61
N CYS A 129 5.51 -0.08 -3.08
CA CYS A 129 6.38 0.51 -4.12
C CYS A 129 7.87 0.53 -3.71
N VAL A 130 8.15 0.58 -2.41
CA VAL A 130 9.51 0.49 -1.84
C VAL A 130 9.81 -0.89 -1.22
N GLY A 131 8.91 -1.86 -1.38
CA GLY A 131 9.09 -3.22 -0.88
C GLY A 131 8.69 -3.42 0.60
N ALA A 132 7.79 -2.58 1.14
CA ALA A 132 7.20 -2.78 2.46
C ALA A 132 5.89 -3.57 2.34
N PHE A 133 5.61 -4.47 3.29
CA PHE A 133 4.26 -5.00 3.46
C PHE A 133 3.38 -3.93 4.08
N SER A 134 2.43 -3.44 3.31
CA SER A 134 1.55 -2.35 3.75
C SER A 134 0.10 -2.61 3.36
N SER A 135 -0.82 -2.31 4.29
CA SER A 135 -2.24 -2.60 4.09
C SER A 135 -3.14 -1.66 4.89
N GLY A 136 -4.29 -1.34 4.29
CA GLY A 136 -5.38 -0.65 4.98
C GLY A 136 -6.06 -1.54 6.01
N ILE A 137 -6.46 -0.95 7.13
CA ILE A 137 -7.20 -1.60 8.23
C ILE A 137 -8.28 -0.69 8.79
N GLY A 138 -9.23 -1.26 9.51
CA GLY A 138 -10.26 -0.51 10.21
C GLY A 138 -9.75 0.22 11.45
N TYR A 139 -10.56 1.14 11.95
CA TYR A 139 -10.21 1.93 13.15
C TYR A 139 -10.12 1.09 14.43
N THR A 140 -10.84 -0.03 14.50
CA THR A 140 -10.79 -0.96 15.63
C THR A 140 -9.44 -1.67 15.70
N GLU A 141 -8.98 -2.21 14.58
CA GLU A 141 -7.65 -2.82 14.46
C GLU A 141 -6.54 -1.79 14.72
N MET A 142 -6.69 -0.58 14.18
CA MET A 142 -5.73 0.51 14.42
C MET A 142 -5.63 0.82 15.91
N ALA A 143 -6.76 0.97 16.62
CA ALA A 143 -6.77 1.21 18.06
C ALA A 143 -6.08 0.08 18.84
N SER A 144 -6.26 -1.18 18.43
CA SER A 144 -5.56 -2.32 19.02
C SER A 144 -4.05 -2.25 18.79
N ILE A 145 -3.61 -1.93 17.58
CA ILE A 145 -2.18 -1.77 17.26
C ILE A 145 -1.57 -0.64 18.09
N LEU A 146 -2.27 0.48 18.23
CA LEU A 146 -1.78 1.60 19.05
C LEU A 146 -1.49 1.21 20.50
N GLY A 147 -2.25 0.24 21.04
CA GLY A 147 -2.04 -0.26 22.40
C GLY A 147 -1.02 -1.38 22.51
N THR A 148 -0.87 -2.22 21.48
CA THR A 148 -0.12 -3.48 21.55
C THR A 148 1.14 -3.51 20.68
N GLY A 149 1.19 -2.74 19.60
CA GLY A 149 2.26 -2.79 18.60
C GLY A 149 2.21 -4.02 17.71
N THR A 150 1.13 -4.80 17.76
CA THR A 150 1.01 -6.06 17.00
C THR A 150 -0.32 -6.17 16.28
N MET A 151 -0.34 -6.99 15.22
CA MET A 151 -1.54 -7.32 14.47
C MET A 151 -1.52 -8.79 14.07
N TRP A 152 -2.65 -9.48 14.19
CA TRP A 152 -2.79 -10.80 13.59
C TRP A 152 -3.20 -10.68 12.13
N ILE A 153 -2.60 -11.48 11.27
CA ILE A 153 -2.95 -11.55 9.86
C ILE A 153 -3.01 -13.00 9.40
N LYS A 154 -3.82 -13.26 8.41
CA LYS A 154 -3.71 -14.48 7.61
C LYS A 154 -2.70 -14.21 6.50
N VAL A 155 -1.69 -15.04 6.36
CA VAL A 155 -0.70 -14.93 5.29
C VAL A 155 -1.42 -15.03 3.93
N PRO A 156 -1.34 -14.01 3.06
CA PRO A 156 -2.03 -14.05 1.78
C PRO A 156 -1.33 -14.98 0.78
N GLU A 157 -2.10 -15.56 -0.12
CA GLU A 157 -1.55 -16.13 -1.35
C GLU A 157 -1.01 -15.02 -2.24
N THR A 158 -0.03 -15.32 -3.10
CA THR A 158 0.59 -14.34 -3.99
C THR A 158 0.23 -14.60 -5.46
N ILE A 159 -0.17 -13.56 -6.15
CA ILE A 159 -0.25 -13.51 -7.62
C ILE A 159 1.01 -12.83 -8.13
N LYS A 160 1.77 -13.52 -8.98
CA LYS A 160 2.96 -12.95 -9.64
C LYS A 160 2.56 -12.24 -10.92
N VAL A 161 3.03 -11.02 -11.10
CA VAL A 161 2.82 -10.22 -12.31
C VAL A 161 4.20 -9.95 -12.93
N VAL A 162 4.41 -10.51 -14.12
CA VAL A 162 5.68 -10.36 -14.85
C VAL A 162 5.44 -9.49 -16.07
N ILE A 163 6.17 -8.37 -16.19
CA ILE A 163 6.05 -7.46 -17.32
C ILE A 163 7.43 -7.29 -17.94
N ASN A 164 7.58 -7.75 -19.19
CA ASN A 164 8.84 -7.67 -19.93
C ASN A 164 8.70 -6.83 -21.19
N GLY A 165 9.77 -6.16 -21.58
CA GLY A 165 9.88 -5.36 -22.78
C GLY A 165 9.85 -3.86 -22.47
N LYS A 166 9.55 -3.06 -23.51
CA LYS A 166 9.54 -1.60 -23.41
C LYS A 166 8.13 -1.08 -23.70
N LEU A 167 7.60 -0.25 -22.80
CA LEU A 167 6.29 0.39 -22.97
C LEU A 167 6.27 1.27 -24.23
N PRO A 168 5.17 1.24 -25.00
CA PRO A 168 4.93 2.18 -26.09
C PRO A 168 4.89 3.63 -25.59
N GLU A 169 5.17 4.56 -26.48
CA GLU A 169 5.01 5.99 -26.19
C GLU A 169 3.56 6.31 -25.84
N GLY A 170 3.37 7.11 -24.79
CA GLY A 170 2.04 7.51 -24.30
C GLY A 170 1.39 6.51 -23.33
N VAL A 171 1.98 5.33 -23.11
CA VAL A 171 1.53 4.38 -22.08
C VAL A 171 2.19 4.69 -20.76
N MET A 172 1.38 4.81 -19.70
CA MET A 172 1.80 5.12 -18.34
C MET A 172 1.59 3.94 -17.38
N SER A 173 2.14 4.03 -16.19
CA SER A 173 1.94 3.02 -15.13
C SER A 173 0.46 2.84 -14.74
N LYS A 174 -0.36 3.90 -14.89
CA LYS A 174 -1.81 3.82 -14.68
C LYS A 174 -2.49 2.90 -15.70
N ASP A 175 -2.05 2.91 -16.95
CA ASP A 175 -2.59 2.00 -17.97
C ASP A 175 -2.26 0.53 -17.64
N ILE A 176 -1.08 0.29 -17.07
CA ILE A 176 -0.66 -1.05 -16.63
C ILE A 176 -1.58 -1.58 -15.55
N ILE A 177 -1.78 -0.79 -14.48
CA ILE A 177 -2.61 -1.27 -13.37
C ILE A 177 -4.08 -1.35 -13.75
N LEU A 178 -4.61 -0.43 -14.54
CA LEU A 178 -5.98 -0.52 -15.06
C LEU A 178 -6.17 -1.77 -15.91
N ARG A 179 -5.20 -2.09 -16.79
CA ARG A 179 -5.23 -3.34 -17.57
C ARG A 179 -5.23 -4.56 -16.66
N LEU A 180 -4.40 -4.59 -15.64
CA LEU A 180 -4.34 -5.69 -14.67
C LEU A 180 -5.67 -5.85 -13.91
N ILE A 181 -6.28 -4.73 -13.48
CA ILE A 181 -7.60 -4.72 -12.83
C ILE A 181 -8.67 -5.27 -13.78
N GLY A 182 -8.64 -4.86 -15.04
CA GLY A 182 -9.56 -5.38 -16.06
C GLY A 182 -9.43 -6.89 -16.29
N ASP A 183 -8.19 -7.41 -16.26
CA ASP A 183 -7.91 -8.84 -16.47
C ASP A 183 -8.19 -9.69 -15.21
N LEU A 184 -8.13 -9.11 -14.02
CA LEU A 184 -8.43 -9.78 -12.74
C LEU A 184 -9.89 -9.66 -12.33
N GLY A 185 -10.54 -8.53 -12.63
CA GLY A 185 -11.78 -8.07 -12.03
C GLY A 185 -11.53 -7.30 -10.73
N ALA A 186 -12.51 -6.53 -10.30
CA ALA A 186 -12.44 -5.68 -9.10
C ALA A 186 -12.27 -6.48 -7.78
N ASP A 187 -12.52 -7.79 -7.79
CA ASP A 187 -12.38 -8.71 -6.65
C ASP A 187 -11.37 -9.84 -6.87
N GLY A 188 -10.73 -9.89 -8.04
CA GLY A 188 -9.89 -11.01 -8.47
C GLY A 188 -8.61 -11.21 -7.64
N ALA A 189 -8.16 -10.19 -6.92
CA ALA A 189 -7.06 -10.26 -5.98
C ALA A 189 -7.49 -10.12 -4.51
N THR A 190 -8.78 -10.35 -4.20
CA THR A 190 -9.29 -10.21 -2.83
C THR A 190 -8.47 -11.01 -1.83
N TYR A 191 -7.89 -10.29 -0.86
CA TYR A 191 -7.01 -10.80 0.18
C TYR A 191 -5.74 -11.49 -0.34
N ARG A 192 -5.22 -11.12 -1.50
CA ARG A 192 -3.97 -11.64 -2.08
C ARG A 192 -2.90 -10.58 -2.12
N ALA A 193 -1.65 -11.02 -2.14
CA ALA A 193 -0.53 -10.16 -2.45
C ALA A 193 -0.32 -10.14 -3.97
N LEU A 194 -0.02 -8.97 -4.54
CA LEU A 194 0.53 -8.86 -5.89
C LEU A 194 2.03 -8.68 -5.80
N GLU A 195 2.80 -9.46 -6.59
CA GLU A 195 4.26 -9.36 -6.66
C GLU A 195 4.68 -9.04 -8.08
N PHE A 196 5.29 -7.87 -8.28
CA PHE A 196 5.66 -7.36 -9.59
C PHE A 196 7.14 -7.62 -9.91
N SER A 197 7.42 -8.09 -11.13
CA SER A 197 8.76 -8.39 -11.63
C SER A 197 8.86 -8.25 -13.14
N GLY A 198 10.06 -8.38 -13.67
CA GLY A 198 10.38 -8.32 -15.10
C GLY A 198 11.04 -7.01 -15.51
N THR A 199 11.59 -6.99 -16.72
CA THR A 199 12.46 -5.90 -17.20
C THR A 199 11.78 -4.54 -17.22
N THR A 200 10.49 -4.50 -17.58
CA THR A 200 9.71 -3.25 -17.52
C THR A 200 9.58 -2.73 -16.09
N VAL A 201 9.37 -3.63 -15.12
CA VAL A 201 9.21 -3.27 -13.70
C VAL A 201 10.52 -2.77 -13.11
N GLU A 202 11.65 -3.39 -13.49
CA GLU A 202 13.00 -2.95 -13.10
C GLU A 202 13.31 -1.53 -13.61
N ASP A 203 12.82 -1.19 -14.80
CA ASP A 203 13.00 0.14 -15.40
C ASP A 203 12.11 1.22 -14.78
N MET A 204 11.03 0.87 -14.08
CA MET A 204 10.10 1.82 -13.50
C MET A 204 10.76 2.73 -12.45
N SER A 205 10.35 4.01 -12.45
CA SER A 205 10.61 4.93 -11.36
C SER A 205 9.81 4.52 -10.11
N ILE A 206 10.20 5.01 -8.93
CA ILE A 206 9.41 4.80 -7.70
C ILE A 206 8.00 5.39 -7.83
N ALA A 207 7.84 6.53 -8.49
CA ALA A 207 6.52 7.13 -8.76
C ALA A 207 5.63 6.19 -9.59
N SER A 208 6.18 5.52 -10.61
CA SER A 208 5.45 4.52 -11.40
C SER A 208 5.05 3.30 -10.57
N ARG A 209 5.97 2.78 -9.73
CA ARG A 209 5.68 1.69 -8.81
C ARG A 209 4.62 2.10 -7.77
N MET A 210 4.67 3.35 -7.30
CA MET A 210 3.70 3.91 -6.37
C MET A 210 2.29 3.93 -6.96
N THR A 211 2.13 4.39 -8.21
CA THR A 211 0.84 4.36 -8.93
C THR A 211 0.26 2.95 -8.99
N ILE A 212 1.07 1.96 -9.34
CA ILE A 212 0.64 0.56 -9.44
C ILE A 212 0.29 -0.01 -8.05
N ALA A 213 1.14 0.21 -7.06
CA ALA A 213 0.91 -0.28 -5.70
C ALA A 213 -0.32 0.35 -5.05
N ASN A 214 -0.54 1.65 -5.29
CA ASN A 214 -1.72 2.38 -4.82
C ASN A 214 -3.01 1.74 -5.32
N MET A 215 -3.13 1.57 -6.63
CA MET A 215 -4.36 1.05 -7.26
C MET A 215 -4.55 -0.46 -7.13
N ALA A 216 -3.64 -1.19 -6.53
CA ALA A 216 -3.79 -2.64 -6.34
C ALA A 216 -5.03 -3.00 -5.48
N ILE A 217 -5.45 -2.10 -4.58
CA ILE A 217 -6.66 -2.28 -3.78
C ILE A 217 -7.92 -2.34 -4.64
N GLU A 218 -7.94 -1.71 -5.82
CA GLU A 218 -9.07 -1.72 -6.74
C GLU A 218 -9.34 -3.12 -7.35
N ALA A 219 -8.37 -4.03 -7.26
CA ALA A 219 -8.55 -5.46 -7.53
C ALA A 219 -8.79 -6.28 -6.24
N GLY A 220 -8.95 -5.63 -5.08
CA GLY A 220 -9.12 -6.26 -3.79
C GLY A 220 -7.82 -6.75 -3.13
N ALA A 221 -6.65 -6.38 -3.66
CA ALA A 221 -5.37 -6.85 -3.13
C ALA A 221 -5.09 -6.37 -1.71
N LYS A 222 -4.50 -7.25 -0.90
CA LYS A 222 -4.05 -6.94 0.46
C LYS A 222 -2.79 -6.08 0.47
N CYS A 223 -1.91 -6.28 -0.49
CA CYS A 223 -0.70 -5.50 -0.73
C CYS A 223 -0.21 -5.70 -2.16
N ALA A 224 0.67 -4.80 -2.61
CA ALA A 224 1.39 -4.93 -3.88
C ALA A 224 2.88 -4.66 -3.62
N LEU A 225 3.74 -5.56 -4.06
CA LEU A 225 5.15 -5.59 -3.67
C LEU A 225 6.07 -5.51 -4.88
N PHE A 226 7.07 -4.65 -4.75
CA PHE A 226 8.18 -4.51 -5.68
C PHE A 226 9.49 -4.88 -4.97
N THR A 227 10.40 -5.52 -5.69
CA THR A 227 11.75 -5.80 -5.19
C THR A 227 12.49 -4.48 -4.95
N PRO A 228 13.03 -4.25 -3.73
CA PRO A 228 13.87 -3.10 -3.45
C PRO A 228 15.17 -3.15 -4.28
N ASP A 229 15.54 -2.03 -4.86
CA ASP A 229 16.70 -1.90 -5.75
C ASP A 229 17.47 -0.58 -5.52
N GLY A 230 18.37 -0.23 -6.44
CA GLY A 230 19.12 1.02 -6.39
C GLY A 230 18.24 2.28 -6.40
N LYS A 231 17.12 2.26 -7.12
CA LYS A 231 16.16 3.37 -7.15
C LYS A 231 15.45 3.51 -5.80
N THR A 232 15.15 2.38 -5.15
CA THR A 232 14.60 2.36 -3.80
C THR A 232 15.57 2.93 -2.78
N GLN A 233 16.87 2.57 -2.88
CA GLN A 233 17.91 3.13 -2.01
C GLN A 233 18.00 4.65 -2.13
N GLU A 234 18.04 5.15 -3.37
CA GLU A 234 18.11 6.58 -3.66
C GLU A 234 16.88 7.31 -3.13
N TYR A 235 15.69 6.80 -3.42
CA TYR A 235 14.44 7.41 -3.01
C TYR A 235 14.25 7.46 -1.49
N CYS A 236 14.53 6.36 -0.80
CA CYS A 236 14.40 6.28 0.65
C CYS A 236 15.60 6.88 1.41
N GLY A 237 16.67 7.28 0.72
CA GLY A 237 17.89 7.79 1.36
C GLY A 237 18.58 6.77 2.26
N VAL A 238 18.43 5.46 1.98
CA VAL A 238 18.97 4.37 2.80
C VAL A 238 19.85 3.44 1.97
N LYS A 239 20.81 2.79 2.63
CA LYS A 239 21.55 1.67 2.03
C LYS A 239 20.85 0.38 2.41
N LEU A 240 20.44 -0.41 1.41
CA LEU A 240 19.83 -1.71 1.64
C LEU A 240 20.80 -2.65 2.35
N ASP A 241 20.35 -3.26 3.44
CA ASP A 241 21.04 -4.35 4.12
C ASP A 241 20.84 -5.69 3.37
N ASP A 242 21.41 -6.77 3.89
CA ASP A 242 21.36 -8.08 3.25
C ASP A 242 19.94 -8.68 3.26
N TYR A 243 19.14 -8.40 4.31
CA TYR A 243 17.74 -8.81 4.35
C TYR A 243 16.94 -8.08 3.28
N GLN A 244 17.04 -6.77 3.23
CA GLN A 244 16.31 -5.95 2.27
C GLN A 244 16.66 -6.29 0.81
N LYS A 245 17.93 -6.61 0.51
CA LYS A 245 18.37 -7.11 -0.79
C LYS A 245 17.81 -8.49 -1.13
N SER A 246 17.49 -9.30 -0.11
CA SER A 246 16.91 -10.63 -0.29
C SER A 246 15.39 -10.60 -0.61
N LEU A 247 14.75 -9.43 -0.57
CA LEU A 247 13.31 -9.26 -0.85
C LEU A 247 13.01 -9.36 -2.35
N ILE A 248 13.26 -10.50 -2.90
CA ILE A 248 12.88 -10.96 -4.23
C ILE A 248 12.28 -12.37 -4.09
N GLY A 249 11.25 -12.70 -4.86
CA GLY A 249 10.67 -14.05 -4.82
C GLY A 249 11.70 -15.10 -5.25
N ASP A 250 11.79 -16.18 -4.49
CA ASP A 250 12.70 -17.28 -4.82
C ASP A 250 12.30 -17.94 -6.14
N GLU A 251 13.25 -18.56 -6.85
CA GLU A 251 12.98 -19.23 -8.13
C GLU A 251 11.96 -20.36 -8.01
N ASP A 252 11.97 -21.08 -6.88
CA ASP A 252 11.04 -22.15 -6.55
C ASP A 252 9.88 -21.70 -5.64
N ALA A 253 9.63 -20.40 -5.52
CA ALA A 253 8.47 -19.86 -4.81
C ALA A 253 7.17 -20.30 -5.48
N VAL A 254 6.17 -20.62 -4.67
CA VAL A 254 4.86 -21.05 -5.16
C VAL A 254 3.91 -19.86 -5.21
N TYR A 255 3.41 -19.58 -6.40
CA TYR A 255 2.43 -18.53 -6.65
C TYR A 255 1.06 -19.15 -6.94
N MET A 256 -0.01 -18.55 -6.42
CA MET A 256 -1.39 -18.93 -6.73
C MET A 256 -1.66 -18.84 -8.25
N LYS A 257 -1.14 -17.78 -8.88
CA LYS A 257 -1.25 -17.49 -10.30
C LYS A 257 -0.05 -16.69 -10.75
N THR A 258 0.39 -16.90 -11.99
CA THR A 258 1.37 -16.04 -12.65
C THR A 258 0.72 -15.42 -13.89
N MET A 259 0.76 -14.09 -13.97
CA MET A 259 0.31 -13.33 -15.13
C MET A 259 1.53 -12.75 -15.82
N VAL A 260 1.65 -12.97 -17.14
CA VAL A 260 2.80 -12.54 -17.92
C VAL A 260 2.32 -11.59 -19.01
N TYR A 261 2.92 -10.42 -19.06
CA TYR A 261 2.61 -9.39 -20.05
C TYR A 261 3.86 -9.03 -20.85
N ARG A 262 3.64 -8.70 -22.11
CA ARG A 262 4.62 -8.00 -22.94
C ARG A 262 4.30 -6.52 -22.86
N ALA A 263 5.29 -5.71 -22.58
CA ALA A 263 5.10 -4.27 -22.43
C ALA A 263 4.56 -3.61 -23.71
N GLU A 264 4.95 -4.14 -24.86
CA GLU A 264 4.52 -3.66 -26.18
C GLU A 264 3.01 -3.84 -26.46
N ASP A 265 2.34 -4.72 -25.69
CA ASP A 265 0.91 -4.99 -25.87
C ASP A 265 0.01 -4.05 -25.05
N PHE A 266 0.60 -3.18 -24.22
CA PHE A 266 -0.15 -2.15 -23.49
C PHE A 266 -0.50 -0.99 -24.41
N VAL A 267 -1.70 -0.49 -24.23
CA VAL A 267 -2.22 0.72 -24.92
C VAL A 267 -2.84 1.64 -23.86
N PRO A 268 -2.96 2.94 -24.13
CA PRO A 268 -3.71 3.83 -23.27
C PRO A 268 -5.14 3.34 -23.10
N VAL A 269 -5.59 3.22 -21.86
CA VAL A 269 -6.92 2.70 -21.49
C VAL A 269 -7.69 3.66 -20.60
N MET A 270 -9.00 3.47 -20.54
CA MET A 270 -9.90 4.20 -19.66
C MET A 270 -10.82 3.24 -18.94
N ALA A 271 -11.04 3.46 -17.66
CA ALA A 271 -12.10 2.81 -16.91
C ALA A 271 -13.44 3.48 -17.26
N CYS A 272 -14.40 2.68 -17.71
CA CYS A 272 -15.72 3.17 -18.10
C CYS A 272 -16.72 3.01 -16.96
N PRO A 273 -17.72 3.89 -16.85
CA PRO A 273 -18.76 3.76 -15.83
C PRO A 273 -19.43 2.39 -15.86
N SER A 274 -19.78 1.86 -14.71
CA SER A 274 -19.68 2.34 -13.32
C SER A 274 -18.70 1.52 -12.45
N GLN A 275 -17.75 0.82 -13.05
CA GLN A 275 -16.83 -0.08 -12.37
C GLN A 275 -15.42 0.12 -12.91
N VAL A 276 -14.42 0.08 -12.00
CA VAL A 276 -13.01 0.31 -12.35
C VAL A 276 -12.41 -0.77 -13.25
N ASP A 277 -12.96 -1.98 -13.24
CA ASP A 277 -12.55 -3.13 -14.07
C ASP A 277 -13.16 -3.13 -15.49
N LYS A 278 -14.10 -2.23 -15.78
CA LYS A 278 -14.64 -2.04 -17.14
C LYS A 278 -13.71 -1.16 -17.97
N ILE A 279 -12.54 -1.66 -18.28
CA ILE A 279 -11.56 -0.92 -19.07
C ILE A 279 -11.78 -1.07 -20.59
N ARG A 280 -11.47 0.00 -21.31
CA ARG A 280 -11.46 -0.01 -22.78
C ARG A 280 -10.28 0.79 -23.32
N PRO A 281 -9.69 0.40 -24.46
CA PRO A 281 -8.72 1.24 -25.17
C PRO A 281 -9.29 2.62 -25.48
N VAL A 282 -8.53 3.68 -25.25
CA VAL A 282 -8.95 5.06 -25.54
C VAL A 282 -9.32 5.23 -27.00
N SER A 283 -8.62 4.53 -27.91
CA SER A 283 -8.91 4.55 -29.35
C SER A 283 -10.33 4.10 -29.71
N GLU A 284 -10.95 3.23 -28.92
CA GLU A 284 -12.32 2.76 -29.13
C GLU A 284 -13.38 3.75 -28.62
N LEU A 285 -12.96 4.73 -27.80
CA LEU A 285 -13.83 5.72 -27.16
C LEU A 285 -13.81 7.07 -27.88
N SER A 286 -13.07 7.18 -28.97
CA SER A 286 -12.95 8.43 -29.74
C SER A 286 -14.32 8.95 -30.19
N GLY A 287 -14.58 10.24 -29.94
CA GLY A 287 -15.86 10.88 -30.26
C GLY A 287 -16.99 10.65 -29.24
N THR A 288 -16.75 9.88 -28.16
CA THR A 288 -17.73 9.73 -27.10
C THR A 288 -17.81 11.04 -26.30
N PRO A 289 -19.00 11.64 -26.12
CA PRO A 289 -19.16 12.81 -25.26
C PRO A 289 -18.81 12.45 -23.81
N ILE A 290 -18.06 13.33 -23.16
CA ILE A 290 -17.66 13.17 -21.76
C ILE A 290 -18.15 14.41 -21.00
N ASP A 291 -19.06 14.24 -20.05
CA ASP A 291 -19.52 15.31 -19.19
C ASP A 291 -18.58 15.54 -18.00
N ARG A 292 -17.95 14.47 -17.49
CA ARG A 292 -17.01 14.48 -16.37
C ARG A 292 -16.01 13.32 -16.47
N SER A 293 -14.76 13.61 -16.16
CA SER A 293 -13.70 12.63 -15.96
C SER A 293 -13.09 12.84 -14.56
N GLU A 294 -12.81 11.77 -13.87
CA GLU A 294 -12.12 11.78 -12.56
C GLU A 294 -10.87 10.91 -12.66
N GLU A 295 -9.78 11.41 -12.05
CA GLU A 295 -8.50 10.69 -11.94
C GLU A 295 -8.38 10.00 -10.58
#